data_7bb6d154d046329fd0c719289808e0e8
#
_entry.id   7bb6d154d046329fd0c719289808e0e8
#
_cell.length_a   1.000
_cell.length_b   1.000
_cell.length_c   1.000
_cell.angle_alpha   90.00
_cell.angle_beta   90.00
_cell.angle_gamma   90.00
#
_symmetry.space_group_name_H-M   'P 1'
#
loop_
_entity.id
_entity.type
_entity.pdbx_description
1 polymer ?
#
loop_
_entity_poly.entity_id
_entity_poly.type
_entity_poly.pdbx_seq_one_letter_code
_entity_poly.pdbx_strand_id
1 'polypeptide(L)'
;MSRTPTSPSLLAPLLIARAWDGGAARPDEVVLLTLHRVEDGLSLHVNAPLHGDPPPDAPAGPTWALWEHEVVELFIAGPGDDEGVHYLELELGPHGHHLALLLAGRRHIVGRELPLAVTTRHVGARWIAEATIPEGLLPNGPLRVNATAIHGQGERRRYLSLTPLPGAAPDFHQPQRFVDLRV
;
A
#
# COMPACT_ATOMS: atom_id res chain seq x y z
N MET A 1 -11.78 -34.57 -1.99
CA MET A 1 -10.36 -34.43 -2.39
C MET A 1 -9.76 -33.37 -1.52
N SER A 2 -8.88 -33.73 -0.58
CA SER A 2 -8.22 -32.79 0.32
C SER A 2 -7.16 -32.03 -0.49
N ARG A 3 -7.32 -30.72 -0.65
CA ARG A 3 -6.27 -29.88 -1.24
C ARG A 3 -5.12 -29.77 -0.23
N THR A 4 -3.93 -30.16 -0.62
CA THR A 4 -2.73 -29.89 0.17
C THR A 4 -2.59 -28.36 0.30
N PRO A 5 -2.44 -27.80 1.50
CA PRO A 5 -2.24 -26.36 1.64
C PRO A 5 -0.95 -25.98 0.89
N THR A 6 -1.08 -25.10 -0.08
CA THR A 6 0.07 -24.54 -0.81
C THR A 6 0.85 -23.68 0.17
N SER A 7 2.12 -23.99 0.36
CA SER A 7 2.98 -23.12 1.19
C SER A 7 3.03 -21.71 0.58
N PRO A 8 3.00 -20.65 1.43
CA PRO A 8 3.09 -19.29 0.94
C PRO A 8 4.33 -19.07 0.06
N SER A 9 4.14 -18.54 -1.15
CA SER A 9 5.25 -18.19 -2.04
C SER A 9 5.55 -16.70 -1.92
N LEU A 10 6.78 -16.35 -1.54
CA LEU A 10 7.24 -14.97 -1.43
C LEU A 10 7.34 -14.37 -2.83
N LEU A 11 6.64 -13.27 -3.04
CA LEU A 11 6.84 -12.37 -4.15
C LEU A 11 8.01 -11.42 -3.78
N ALA A 12 8.64 -10.81 -4.79
CA ALA A 12 9.79 -9.95 -4.54
C ALA A 12 9.46 -8.85 -3.51
N PRO A 13 10.32 -8.59 -2.50
CA PRO A 13 10.08 -7.54 -1.53
C PRO A 13 10.08 -6.17 -2.20
N LEU A 14 9.19 -5.27 -1.74
CA LEU A 14 9.08 -3.90 -2.20
C LEU A 14 9.75 -2.99 -1.17
N LEU A 15 10.78 -2.25 -1.59
CA LEU A 15 11.54 -1.35 -0.72
C LEU A 15 11.27 0.10 -1.11
N ILE A 16 10.55 0.84 -0.26
CA ILE A 16 10.39 2.28 -0.39
C ILE A 16 11.63 2.95 0.22
N ALA A 17 12.54 3.40 -0.62
CA ALA A 17 13.81 4.03 -0.23
C ALA A 17 14.06 5.34 -1.01
N ARG A 18 13.00 5.95 -1.53
CA ARG A 18 13.06 7.18 -2.32
C ARG A 18 11.93 8.12 -1.96
N ALA A 19 12.19 9.42 -2.09
CA ALA A 19 11.13 10.40 -2.18
C ALA A 19 10.34 10.20 -3.49
N TRP A 20 9.12 10.67 -3.54
CA TRP A 20 8.22 10.51 -4.68
C TRP A 20 8.80 11.05 -6.00
N ASP A 21 9.63 12.09 -5.93
CA ASP A 21 10.30 12.73 -7.07
C ASP A 21 11.60 12.01 -7.52
N GLY A 22 11.98 10.95 -6.81
CA GLY A 22 13.17 10.14 -7.09
C GLY A 22 14.40 10.46 -6.24
N GLY A 23 14.36 11.49 -5.41
CA GLY A 23 15.41 11.76 -4.41
C GLY A 23 15.57 10.60 -3.42
N ALA A 24 16.73 10.47 -2.77
CA ALA A 24 16.92 9.44 -1.76
C ALA A 24 16.06 9.70 -0.52
N ALA A 25 15.44 8.64 0.02
CA ALA A 25 14.86 8.69 1.36
C ALA A 25 15.94 8.79 2.42
N ARG A 26 15.61 9.33 3.58
CA ARG A 26 16.49 9.26 4.76
C ARG A 26 16.52 7.83 5.29
N PRO A 27 17.60 7.41 5.98
CA PRO A 27 17.69 6.05 6.51
C PRO A 27 16.53 5.68 7.46
N ASP A 28 16.00 6.66 8.18
CA ASP A 28 14.88 6.52 9.11
C ASP A 28 13.49 6.58 8.42
N GLU A 29 13.44 6.66 7.09
CA GLU A 29 12.21 6.68 6.31
C GLU A 29 11.97 5.37 5.54
N VAL A 30 12.94 4.45 5.53
CA VAL A 30 12.87 3.26 4.68
C VAL A 30 11.78 2.29 5.15
N VAL A 31 10.87 1.94 4.23
CA VAL A 31 9.77 1.00 4.45
C VAL A 31 9.98 -0.27 3.64
N LEU A 32 9.72 -1.41 4.25
CA LEU A 32 9.73 -2.71 3.58
C LEU A 32 8.31 -3.30 3.56
N LEU A 33 7.85 -3.66 2.37
CA LEU A 33 6.66 -4.47 2.19
C LEU A 33 7.06 -5.84 1.65
N THR A 34 6.41 -6.89 2.13
CA THR A 34 6.51 -8.23 1.54
C THR A 34 5.12 -8.74 1.20
N LEU A 35 5.00 -9.34 0.02
CA LEU A 35 3.78 -9.97 -0.46
C LEU A 35 4.03 -11.47 -0.61
N HIS A 36 3.08 -12.26 -0.16
CA HIS A 36 3.09 -13.71 -0.33
C HIS A 36 1.80 -14.13 -1.01
N ARG A 37 1.90 -15.00 -2.01
CA ARG A 37 0.72 -15.68 -2.54
C ARG A 37 0.23 -16.67 -1.48
N VAL A 38 -1.04 -16.60 -1.15
CA VAL A 38 -1.75 -17.51 -0.25
C VAL A 38 -2.94 -18.14 -0.99
N GLU A 39 -3.60 -19.13 -0.38
CA GLU A 39 -4.66 -19.91 -1.04
C GLU A 39 -5.78 -18.98 -1.58
N ASP A 40 -6.21 -17.99 -0.79
CA ASP A 40 -7.36 -17.15 -1.08
C ASP A 40 -6.96 -15.71 -1.45
N GLY A 41 -5.73 -15.46 -1.94
CA GLY A 41 -5.31 -14.13 -2.37
C GLY A 41 -3.85 -13.80 -2.09
N LEU A 42 -3.59 -12.63 -1.51
CA LEU A 42 -2.26 -12.17 -1.11
C LEU A 42 -2.22 -11.84 0.38
N SER A 43 -1.15 -12.27 1.05
CA SER A 43 -0.78 -11.75 2.37
C SER A 43 0.21 -10.61 2.20
N LEU A 44 -0.08 -9.46 2.78
CA LEU A 44 0.77 -8.28 2.85
C LEU A 44 1.35 -8.14 4.25
N HIS A 45 2.64 -7.94 4.34
CA HIS A 45 3.33 -7.55 5.57
C HIS A 45 4.08 -6.24 5.34
N VAL A 46 3.82 -5.25 6.17
CA VAL A 46 4.47 -3.93 6.17
C VAL A 46 5.37 -3.83 7.39
N ASN A 47 6.58 -3.33 7.21
CA ASN A 47 7.51 -2.97 8.27
C ASN A 47 8.02 -1.55 8.02
N ALA A 48 7.53 -0.59 8.78
CA ALA A 48 7.76 0.84 8.58
C ALA A 48 8.28 1.52 9.85
N PRO A 49 9.07 2.59 9.74
CA PRO A 49 9.40 3.45 10.87
C PRO A 49 8.14 4.06 11.48
N LEU A 50 8.15 4.26 12.81
CA LEU A 50 7.10 5.00 13.51
C LEU A 50 7.56 6.46 13.65
N HIS A 51 6.92 7.37 12.93
CA HIS A 51 7.27 8.79 12.94
C HIS A 51 6.55 9.58 14.05
N GLY A 52 5.49 8.99 14.60
CA GLY A 52 4.77 9.57 15.74
C GLY A 52 3.80 10.70 15.37
N ASP A 53 3.33 10.70 14.14
CA ASP A 53 2.24 11.59 13.75
C ASP A 53 0.96 11.23 14.52
N PRO A 54 0.09 12.21 14.85
CA PRO A 54 -1.16 11.93 15.50
C PRO A 54 -2.03 10.96 14.70
N PRO A 55 -2.68 9.99 15.36
CA PRO A 55 -3.64 9.14 14.68
C PRO A 55 -4.87 9.94 14.20
N PRO A 56 -5.66 9.39 13.27
CA PRO A 56 -6.99 9.91 12.99
C PRO A 56 -7.84 10.04 14.26
N ASP A 57 -8.70 11.05 14.32
CA ASP A 57 -9.70 11.22 15.41
C ASP A 57 -10.89 10.27 15.15
N ALA A 58 -10.61 8.97 15.15
CA ALA A 58 -11.55 7.90 14.94
C ALA A 58 -11.05 6.62 15.64
N PRO A 59 -11.92 5.67 15.98
CA PRO A 59 -11.48 4.34 16.41
C PRO A 59 -10.66 3.63 15.32
N ALA A 60 -9.72 2.77 15.75
CA ALA A 60 -9.00 1.89 14.82
C ALA A 60 -9.97 1.07 13.95
N GLY A 61 -9.66 0.91 12.67
CA GLY A 61 -10.53 0.27 11.69
C GLY A 61 -10.56 1.03 10.36
N PRO A 62 -11.56 0.76 9.49
CA PRO A 62 -11.73 1.47 8.24
C PRO A 62 -11.88 2.97 8.47
N THR A 63 -11.02 3.76 7.83
CA THR A 63 -10.93 5.20 8.07
C THR A 63 -10.76 5.95 6.76
N TRP A 64 -11.74 6.80 6.43
CA TRP A 64 -11.68 7.64 5.25
C TRP A 64 -10.60 8.73 5.42
N ALA A 65 -9.96 9.11 4.29
CA ALA A 65 -8.90 10.11 4.24
C ALA A 65 -7.67 9.76 5.09
N LEU A 66 -7.35 8.45 5.22
CA LEU A 66 -6.17 8.02 5.97
C LEU A 66 -4.87 8.56 5.37
N TRP A 67 -4.84 8.86 4.07
CA TRP A 67 -3.72 9.54 3.39
C TRP A 67 -3.36 10.91 3.97
N GLU A 68 -4.18 11.52 4.82
CA GLU A 68 -3.86 12.77 5.53
C GLU A 68 -2.97 12.55 6.76
N HIS A 69 -2.76 11.31 7.16
CA HIS A 69 -2.01 10.88 8.34
C HIS A 69 -0.72 10.14 7.99
N GLU A 70 -0.05 9.57 8.99
CA GLU A 70 1.05 8.63 8.80
C GLU A 70 0.50 7.32 8.24
N VAL A 71 0.93 6.96 7.02
CA VAL A 71 0.35 5.85 6.28
C VAL A 71 1.37 5.22 5.33
N VAL A 72 1.24 3.92 5.12
CA VAL A 72 1.84 3.18 4.01
C VAL A 72 0.73 2.72 3.09
N GLU A 73 0.89 2.98 1.80
CA GLU A 73 -0.08 2.63 0.78
C GLU A 73 0.50 1.58 -0.17
N LEU A 74 -0.32 0.64 -0.60
CA LEU A 74 -0.01 -0.33 -1.65
C LEU A 74 -1.05 -0.22 -2.75
N PHE A 75 -0.60 0.03 -3.96
CA PHE A 75 -1.41 0.03 -5.16
C PHE A 75 -1.16 -1.25 -5.94
N ILE A 76 -2.21 -1.97 -6.34
CA ILE A 76 -2.14 -3.17 -7.16
C ILE A 76 -3.04 -2.96 -8.38
N ALA A 77 -2.43 -2.85 -9.56
CA ALA A 77 -3.12 -2.62 -10.82
C ALA A 77 -3.09 -3.85 -11.72
N GLY A 78 -4.18 -4.08 -12.42
CA GLY A 78 -4.25 -5.00 -13.56
C GLY A 78 -3.68 -4.38 -14.85
N PRO A 79 -3.83 -5.07 -15.98
CA PRO A 79 -3.52 -4.52 -17.29
C PRO A 79 -4.49 -3.39 -17.64
N GLY A 80 -4.07 -2.51 -18.52
CA GLY A 80 -4.86 -1.36 -19.02
C GLY A 80 -4.07 -0.07 -19.01
N ASP A 81 -4.60 0.92 -19.72
CA ASP A 81 -4.16 2.31 -19.72
C ASP A 81 -4.84 3.10 -18.59
N ASP A 82 -4.57 4.39 -18.49
CA ASP A 82 -5.08 5.24 -17.42
C ASP A 82 -6.61 5.31 -17.33
N GLU A 83 -7.33 5.10 -18.43
CA GLU A 83 -8.80 5.15 -18.45
C GLU A 83 -9.44 3.78 -18.19
N GLY A 84 -8.80 2.70 -18.64
CA GLY A 84 -9.30 1.33 -18.53
C GLY A 84 -8.72 0.51 -17.40
N VAL A 85 -7.73 1.02 -16.67
CA VAL A 85 -7.09 0.26 -15.61
C VAL A 85 -7.99 0.12 -14.37
N HIS A 86 -8.07 -1.10 -13.86
CA HIS A 86 -8.65 -1.38 -12.55
C HIS A 86 -7.51 -1.57 -11.56
N TYR A 87 -7.60 -0.94 -10.40
CA TYR A 87 -6.60 -1.10 -9.36
C TYR A 87 -7.20 -1.02 -7.96
N LEU A 88 -6.54 -1.72 -7.07
CA LEU A 88 -6.78 -1.71 -5.63
C LEU A 88 -5.78 -0.75 -4.98
N GLU A 89 -6.24 0.05 -4.04
CA GLU A 89 -5.45 0.86 -3.15
C GLU A 89 -5.70 0.41 -1.72
N LEU A 90 -4.63 0.13 -1.00
CA LEU A 90 -4.65 -0.26 0.40
C LEU A 90 -3.82 0.72 1.20
N GLU A 91 -4.39 1.28 2.23
CA GLU A 91 -3.74 2.20 3.15
C GLU A 91 -3.70 1.57 4.54
N LEU A 92 -2.53 1.56 5.16
CA LEU A 92 -2.32 1.01 6.50
C LEU A 92 -1.60 2.03 7.37
N GLY A 93 -2.19 2.37 8.52
CA GLY A 93 -1.62 3.29 9.49
C GLY A 93 -1.05 2.57 10.73
N PRO A 94 -0.13 3.23 11.47
CA PRO A 94 0.55 2.63 12.63
C PRO A 94 -0.37 2.34 13.82
N HIS A 95 -1.57 2.88 13.85
CA HIS A 95 -2.52 2.78 14.97
C HIS A 95 -3.72 1.86 14.69
N GLY A 96 -3.63 1.01 13.63
CA GLY A 96 -4.70 0.06 13.26
C GLY A 96 -5.79 0.66 12.36
N HIS A 97 -5.67 1.92 11.97
CA HIS A 97 -6.50 2.51 10.93
C HIS A 97 -6.09 1.97 9.57
N HIS A 98 -7.05 1.71 8.71
CA HIS A 98 -6.81 1.22 7.35
C HIS A 98 -7.90 1.68 6.41
N LEU A 99 -7.61 1.65 5.11
CA LEU A 99 -8.57 1.93 4.06
C LEU A 99 -8.30 1.01 2.87
N ALA A 100 -9.35 0.52 2.23
CA ALA A 100 -9.25 -0.23 0.99
C ALA A 100 -10.23 0.33 -0.03
N LEU A 101 -9.71 0.69 -1.22
CA LEU A 101 -10.46 1.30 -2.30
C LEU A 101 -10.30 0.48 -3.58
N LEU A 102 -11.39 0.31 -4.33
CA LEU A 102 -11.33 -0.12 -5.73
C LEU A 102 -11.50 1.08 -6.64
N LEU A 103 -10.65 1.17 -7.65
CA LEU A 103 -10.67 2.23 -8.63
C LEU A 103 -10.77 1.64 -10.05
N ALA A 104 -11.55 2.32 -10.90
CA ALA A 104 -11.71 2.01 -12.32
C ALA A 104 -11.37 3.27 -13.13
N GLY A 105 -10.16 3.32 -13.69
CA GLY A 105 -9.58 4.55 -14.21
C GLY A 105 -8.94 5.42 -13.12
N ARG A 106 -8.11 6.36 -13.55
CA ARG A 106 -7.33 7.20 -12.64
C ARG A 106 -8.22 7.96 -11.66
N ARG A 107 -8.04 7.72 -10.36
CA ARG A 107 -8.77 8.37 -9.24
C ARG A 107 -10.29 8.16 -9.23
N HIS A 108 -10.81 7.28 -10.07
CA HIS A 108 -12.25 7.00 -10.10
C HIS A 108 -12.58 5.84 -9.16
N ILE A 109 -13.01 6.18 -7.96
CA ILE A 109 -13.36 5.21 -6.92
C ILE A 109 -14.70 4.57 -7.25
N VAL A 110 -14.73 3.24 -7.35
CA VAL A 110 -15.93 2.41 -7.57
C VAL A 110 -16.30 1.53 -6.37
N GLY A 111 -15.38 1.37 -5.41
CA GLY A 111 -15.62 0.69 -4.14
C GLY A 111 -14.84 1.35 -3.01
N ARG A 112 -15.48 1.49 -1.83
CA ARG A 112 -14.91 2.15 -0.66
C ARG A 112 -14.97 1.26 0.57
N GLU A 113 -14.00 1.46 1.47
CA GLU A 113 -13.99 0.82 2.80
C GLU A 113 -14.23 -0.69 2.72
N LEU A 114 -13.59 -1.32 1.72
CA LEU A 114 -13.73 -2.75 1.50
C LEU A 114 -13.27 -3.51 2.75
N PRO A 115 -13.96 -4.59 3.13
CA PRO A 115 -13.60 -5.33 4.33
C PRO A 115 -12.21 -5.95 4.15
N LEU A 116 -11.33 -5.64 5.09
CA LEU A 116 -9.97 -6.16 5.14
C LEU A 116 -9.61 -6.57 6.56
N ALA A 117 -9.06 -7.75 6.72
CA ALA A 117 -8.50 -8.18 7.99
C ALA A 117 -7.11 -7.58 8.13
N VAL A 118 -6.95 -6.65 9.07
CA VAL A 118 -5.69 -5.94 9.34
C VAL A 118 -5.33 -6.10 10.80
N THR A 119 -4.06 -6.38 11.06
CA THR A 119 -3.47 -6.31 12.40
C THR A 119 -2.28 -5.35 12.37
N THR A 120 -2.11 -4.58 13.45
CA THR A 120 -1.00 -3.63 13.57
C THR A 120 -0.39 -3.73 14.97
N ARG A 121 0.94 -3.64 15.05
CA ARG A 121 1.67 -3.63 16.32
C ARG A 121 2.91 -2.76 16.23
N HIS A 122 3.32 -2.18 17.36
CA HIS A 122 4.58 -1.43 17.46
C HIS A 122 5.71 -2.34 17.93
N VAL A 123 6.90 -2.16 17.35
CA VAL A 123 8.13 -2.90 17.69
C VAL A 123 9.30 -1.92 17.75
N GLY A 124 9.60 -1.42 18.93
CA GLY A 124 10.60 -0.37 19.12
C GLY A 124 10.21 0.91 18.37
N ALA A 125 11.11 1.41 17.53
CA ALA A 125 10.90 2.60 16.71
C ALA A 125 10.22 2.28 15.36
N ARG A 126 9.60 1.12 15.22
CA ARG A 126 8.92 0.69 13.99
C ARG A 126 7.52 0.18 14.32
N TRP A 127 6.68 0.10 13.29
CA TRP A 127 5.42 -0.59 13.34
C TRP A 127 5.34 -1.65 12.24
N ILE A 128 4.56 -2.66 12.52
CA ILE A 128 4.33 -3.78 11.62
C ILE A 128 2.83 -3.89 11.43
N ALA A 129 2.39 -3.96 10.17
CA ALA A 129 1.03 -4.33 9.84
C ALA A 129 1.00 -5.58 8.96
N GLU A 130 -0.05 -6.38 9.14
CA GLU A 130 -0.34 -7.54 8.34
C GLU A 130 -1.77 -7.42 7.82
N ALA A 131 -1.97 -7.70 6.54
CA ALA A 131 -3.27 -7.69 5.91
C ALA A 131 -3.40 -8.90 4.96
N THR A 132 -4.62 -9.45 4.87
CA THR A 132 -4.96 -10.44 3.85
C THR A 132 -5.83 -9.77 2.80
N ILE A 133 -5.38 -9.78 1.56
CA ILE A 133 -6.07 -9.22 0.39
C ILE A 133 -6.78 -10.39 -0.30
N PRO A 134 -8.12 -10.47 -0.23
CA PRO A 134 -8.86 -11.54 -0.90
C PRO A 134 -8.64 -11.54 -2.41
N GLU A 135 -8.57 -12.72 -3.04
CA GLU A 135 -8.43 -12.86 -4.50
C GLU A 135 -9.50 -12.06 -5.27
N GLY A 136 -10.72 -12.01 -4.75
CA GLY A 136 -11.83 -11.27 -5.37
C GLY A 136 -11.66 -9.74 -5.41
N LEU A 137 -10.68 -9.18 -4.68
CA LEU A 137 -10.34 -7.76 -4.75
C LEU A 137 -9.17 -7.47 -5.69
N LEU A 138 -8.45 -8.51 -6.12
CA LEU A 138 -7.31 -8.35 -7.02
C LEU A 138 -7.79 -8.14 -8.45
N PRO A 139 -7.17 -7.23 -9.21
CA PRO A 139 -7.40 -7.12 -10.63
C PRO A 139 -7.04 -8.42 -11.37
N ASN A 140 -7.74 -8.72 -12.46
CA ASN A 140 -7.44 -9.87 -13.29
C ASN A 140 -6.16 -9.67 -14.12
N GLY A 141 -5.43 -10.76 -14.39
CA GLY A 141 -4.27 -10.78 -15.28
C GLY A 141 -2.95 -10.46 -14.60
N PRO A 142 -1.91 -10.07 -15.34
CA PRO A 142 -0.63 -9.68 -14.79
C PRO A 142 -0.76 -8.46 -13.89
N LEU A 143 -0.20 -8.54 -12.69
CA LEU A 143 -0.30 -7.48 -11.69
C LEU A 143 0.90 -6.54 -11.79
N ARG A 144 0.64 -5.25 -11.61
CA ARG A 144 1.65 -4.20 -11.43
C ARG A 144 1.41 -3.52 -10.10
N VAL A 145 2.48 -3.09 -9.44
CA VAL A 145 2.40 -2.50 -8.11
C VAL A 145 3.19 -1.21 -8.00
N ASN A 146 2.73 -0.33 -7.14
CA ASN A 146 3.52 0.70 -6.50
C ASN A 146 3.23 0.68 -5.00
N ALA A 147 4.17 1.15 -4.22
CA ALA A 147 3.99 1.34 -2.78
C ALA A 147 4.48 2.73 -2.41
N THR A 148 3.78 3.38 -1.50
CA THR A 148 4.09 4.73 -1.07
C THR A 148 4.04 4.83 0.46
N ALA A 149 4.65 5.86 1.00
CA ALA A 149 4.55 6.18 2.41
C ALA A 149 4.46 7.69 2.61
N ILE A 150 3.62 8.08 3.54
CA ILE A 150 3.40 9.49 3.90
C ILE A 150 3.58 9.63 5.39
N HIS A 151 4.32 10.65 5.82
CA HIS A 151 4.46 11.02 7.23
C HIS A 151 4.81 12.50 7.39
N GLY A 152 4.78 12.99 8.62
CA GLY A 152 5.01 14.39 8.95
C GLY A 152 3.82 15.30 8.65
N GLN A 153 3.87 16.52 9.12
CA GLN A 153 2.80 17.50 9.00
C GLN A 153 3.31 18.85 8.46
N GLY A 154 2.45 19.59 7.77
CA GLY A 154 2.77 20.90 7.22
C GLY A 154 4.02 20.86 6.33
N GLU A 155 4.96 21.76 6.55
CA GLU A 155 6.21 21.85 5.77
C GLU A 155 7.13 20.63 5.96
N ARG A 156 6.94 19.85 7.02
CA ARG A 156 7.72 18.63 7.28
C ARG A 156 7.09 17.39 6.67
N ARG A 157 5.95 17.53 5.97
CA ARG A 157 5.29 16.39 5.35
C ARG A 157 6.16 15.78 4.26
N ARG A 158 6.29 14.48 4.32
CA ARG A 158 7.13 13.68 3.44
C ARG A 158 6.27 12.72 2.64
N TYR A 159 6.63 12.54 1.38
CA TYR A 159 6.00 11.63 0.44
C TYR A 159 7.07 10.74 -0.16
N LEU A 160 6.95 9.46 0.01
CA LEU A 160 7.90 8.44 -0.45
C LEU A 160 7.22 7.51 -1.43
N SER A 161 7.99 6.93 -2.35
CA SER A 161 7.46 6.00 -3.34
C SER A 161 8.47 4.93 -3.72
N LEU A 162 7.98 3.73 -4.04
CA LEU A 162 8.79 2.64 -4.59
C LEU A 162 9.38 3.05 -5.94
N THR A 163 8.57 3.67 -6.79
CA THR A 163 9.00 4.19 -8.09
C THR A 163 8.90 5.71 -8.12
N PRO A 164 9.81 6.42 -8.82
CA PRO A 164 9.66 7.84 -9.04
C PRO A 164 8.38 8.15 -9.83
N LEU A 165 7.66 9.17 -9.38
CA LEU A 165 6.40 9.61 -9.98
C LEU A 165 6.56 11.06 -10.47
N PRO A 166 6.69 11.28 -11.77
CA PRO A 166 6.91 12.63 -12.31
C PRO A 166 5.68 13.52 -12.10
N GLY A 167 5.92 14.76 -11.75
CA GLY A 167 4.86 15.75 -11.54
C GLY A 167 5.38 16.99 -10.82
N ALA A 168 4.55 18.02 -10.70
CA ALA A 168 4.84 19.21 -9.93
C ALA A 168 4.52 19.04 -8.43
N ALA A 169 3.75 18.01 -8.08
CA ALA A 169 3.36 17.65 -6.73
C ALA A 169 3.21 16.13 -6.63
N PRO A 170 3.25 15.55 -5.41
CA PRO A 170 3.02 14.13 -5.21
C PRO A 170 1.66 13.71 -5.77
N ASP A 171 1.67 12.73 -6.67
CA ASP A 171 0.47 12.10 -7.22
C ASP A 171 0.74 10.60 -7.40
N PHE A 172 0.17 9.80 -6.52
CA PHE A 172 0.42 8.36 -6.48
C PHE A 172 -0.46 7.57 -7.46
N HIS A 173 -1.52 8.18 -7.96
CA HIS A 173 -2.43 7.56 -8.93
C HIS A 173 -1.90 7.63 -10.36
N GLN A 174 -0.73 7.02 -10.59
CA GLN A 174 -0.09 6.91 -11.90
C GLN A 174 0.15 5.44 -12.26
N PRO A 175 -0.91 4.64 -12.53
CA PRO A 175 -0.79 3.19 -12.72
C PRO A 175 0.13 2.79 -13.87
N GLN A 176 0.33 3.67 -14.87
CA GLN A 176 1.30 3.47 -15.95
C GLN A 176 2.77 3.46 -15.46
N ARG A 177 3.02 3.91 -14.22
CA ARG A 177 4.35 3.92 -13.59
C ARG A 177 4.58 2.75 -12.62
N PHE A 178 3.57 1.94 -12.40
CA PHE A 178 3.68 0.78 -11.54
C PHE A 178 4.59 -0.27 -12.16
N VAL A 179 5.34 -0.99 -11.34
CA VAL A 179 6.24 -2.04 -11.78
C VAL A 179 5.56 -3.39 -11.75
N ASP A 180 5.99 -4.32 -12.61
CA ASP A 180 5.46 -5.67 -12.64
C ASP A 180 5.67 -6.37 -11.30
N LEU A 181 4.61 -6.93 -10.75
CA LEU A 181 4.69 -7.81 -9.62
C LEU A 181 5.12 -9.20 -10.13
N ARG A 182 6.38 -9.53 -9.92
CA ARG A 182 6.90 -10.84 -10.32
C ARG A 182 6.45 -11.90 -9.34
N VAL A 183 5.78 -12.90 -9.88
CA VAL A 183 5.33 -14.10 -9.17
C VAL A 183 6.40 -15.18 -9.26
#